data_bd1d24b95ebcf44802be14a1d10d4c99
#
_entry.id   bd1d24b95ebcf44802be14a1d10d4c99
#
_cell.length_a   1.000
_cell.length_b   1.000
_cell.length_c   1.000
_cell.angle_alpha   90.00
_cell.angle_beta   90.00
_cell.angle_gamma   90.00
#
_symmetry.space_group_name_H-M   'P 1'
#
loop_
_entity.id
_entity.type
_entity.pdbx_description
1 polymer ?
#
loop_
_entity_poly.entity_id
_entity_poly.type
_entity_poly.pdbx_seq_one_letter_code
_entity_poly.pdbx_strand_id
1 'polypeptide(L)'
;MKRVLAIAAVLLWVTLLGSSAVAAEKIVLKKYPDLKIGLLNVNFIKQWPLGVESARKVIDYASQQGFSWIELRDPFASLTLAQAKELAAYAKQQDIEVAYGMNIGILDPNFWEVFSRGLANAAVFDGPRTIRTAGPGLEFATNEKKTHWGFAELQKAVETANQAANMAKAFGLQYVVENGLEAIRGDGVSTFGTVELFGNANSNLGYQLDTGNFFCVSRVWTKPADAQAFIEKYGPRMGYMHLKTSSPEHKVQQVLADNELDFDIIFAIASKAGKPYVGFELDQPATLEQAFENHKKSVEYLKGKFGG
;
A
#
# COMPACT_ATOMS: atom_id res chain seq x y z
N MET A 1 4.49 17.98 -52.12
CA MET A 1 5.40 17.46 -51.11
C MET A 1 4.89 17.59 -49.66
N LYS A 2 4.19 18.65 -49.23
CA LYS A 2 3.72 18.83 -47.83
C LYS A 2 2.63 17.83 -47.37
N ARG A 3 1.82 17.26 -48.27
CA ARG A 3 0.75 16.30 -47.94
C ARG A 3 1.25 14.84 -47.73
N VAL A 4 2.39 14.46 -48.29
CA VAL A 4 2.97 13.15 -48.14
C VAL A 4 3.67 12.98 -46.78
N LEU A 5 4.27 14.04 -46.26
CA LEU A 5 4.89 14.06 -44.95
C LEU A 5 3.88 13.93 -43.78
N ALA A 6 2.66 14.45 -43.95
CA ALA A 6 1.62 14.34 -42.92
C ALA A 6 1.07 12.91 -42.77
N ILE A 7 0.98 12.16 -43.89
CA ILE A 7 0.51 10.77 -43.87
C ILE A 7 1.56 9.84 -43.27
N ALA A 8 2.85 10.09 -43.51
CA ALA A 8 3.93 9.31 -42.91
C ALA A 8 4.02 9.50 -41.39
N ALA A 9 3.77 10.72 -40.89
CA ALA A 9 3.75 10.98 -39.45
C ALA A 9 2.57 10.31 -38.74
N VAL A 10 1.37 10.27 -39.36
CA VAL A 10 0.19 9.62 -38.80
C VAL A 10 0.35 8.09 -38.82
N LEU A 11 0.94 7.53 -39.87
CA LEU A 11 1.24 6.09 -39.91
C LEU A 11 2.32 5.67 -38.92
N LEU A 12 3.30 6.52 -38.62
CA LEU A 12 4.31 6.25 -37.59
C LEU A 12 3.70 6.28 -36.18
N TRP A 13 2.71 7.12 -35.94
CA TRP A 13 1.98 7.18 -34.65
C TRP A 13 1.04 6.00 -34.46
N VAL A 14 0.42 5.49 -35.51
CA VAL A 14 -0.50 4.32 -35.45
C VAL A 14 0.30 3.01 -35.26
N THR A 15 1.51 2.92 -35.77
CA THR A 15 2.39 1.75 -35.53
C THR A 15 3.02 1.74 -34.13
N LEU A 16 3.13 2.89 -33.46
CA LEU A 16 3.58 2.97 -32.06
C LEU A 16 2.47 2.62 -31.04
N LEU A 17 1.19 2.69 -31.44
CA LEU A 17 0.06 2.30 -30.58
C LEU A 17 -0.31 0.81 -30.69
N GLY A 18 0.30 0.05 -31.59
CA GLY A 18 0.02 -1.37 -31.82
C GLY A 18 1.10 -2.33 -31.36
N SER A 19 2.23 -1.87 -30.84
CA SER A 19 3.20 -2.74 -30.18
C SER A 19 2.66 -3.03 -28.78
N SER A 20 2.21 -4.25 -28.52
CA SER A 20 2.12 -4.77 -27.15
C SER A 20 3.47 -4.48 -26.50
N ALA A 21 3.50 -3.50 -25.57
CA ALA A 21 4.72 -3.19 -24.84
C ALA A 21 5.15 -4.49 -24.16
N VAL A 22 6.32 -4.97 -24.49
CA VAL A 22 6.88 -6.17 -23.83
C VAL A 22 7.06 -5.79 -22.36
N ALA A 23 6.49 -6.59 -21.46
CA ALA A 23 6.65 -6.39 -20.03
C ALA A 23 8.15 -6.34 -19.69
N ALA A 24 8.55 -5.37 -18.88
CA ALA A 24 9.93 -5.28 -18.45
C ALA A 24 10.29 -6.44 -17.51
N GLU A 25 11.58 -6.75 -17.43
CA GLU A 25 12.08 -7.69 -16.42
C GLU A 25 11.75 -7.19 -15.01
N LYS A 26 11.31 -8.11 -14.14
CA LYS A 26 10.91 -7.76 -12.78
C LYS A 26 12.08 -7.18 -11.98
N ILE A 27 11.75 -6.19 -11.13
CA ILE A 27 12.71 -5.59 -10.20
C ILE A 27 13.06 -6.64 -9.15
N VAL A 28 14.33 -7.03 -9.07
CA VAL A 28 14.86 -8.00 -8.11
C VAL A 28 15.97 -7.35 -7.30
N LEU A 29 15.95 -7.53 -5.98
CA LEU A 29 17.01 -7.13 -5.06
C LEU A 29 17.86 -8.36 -4.74
N LYS A 30 19.17 -8.37 -5.06
CA LYS A 30 20.04 -9.55 -4.88
C LYS A 30 20.09 -10.05 -3.44
N LYS A 31 20.10 -9.13 -2.47
CA LYS A 31 20.10 -9.46 -1.05
C LYS A 31 18.77 -10.08 -0.57
N TYR A 32 17.67 -9.74 -1.22
CA TYR A 32 16.32 -10.16 -0.87
C TYR A 32 15.55 -10.59 -2.14
N PRO A 33 15.94 -11.68 -2.80
CA PRO A 33 15.41 -12.07 -4.11
C PRO A 33 13.93 -12.46 -4.09
N ASP A 34 13.41 -12.82 -2.93
CA ASP A 34 11.99 -13.20 -2.76
C ASP A 34 11.09 -11.97 -2.66
N LEU A 35 11.63 -10.76 -2.42
CA LEU A 35 10.80 -9.57 -2.30
C LEU A 35 10.23 -9.15 -3.65
N LYS A 36 8.92 -8.96 -3.67
CA LYS A 36 8.16 -8.45 -4.80
C LYS A 36 8.03 -6.94 -4.65
N ILE A 37 8.67 -6.19 -5.53
CA ILE A 37 8.62 -4.73 -5.52
C ILE A 37 7.39 -4.26 -6.30
N GLY A 38 6.60 -3.40 -5.69
CA GLY A 38 5.37 -2.87 -6.26
C GLY A 38 5.18 -1.38 -5.99
N LEU A 39 4.03 -0.88 -6.35
CA LEU A 39 3.64 0.51 -6.15
C LEU A 39 2.15 0.66 -5.85
N LEU A 40 1.75 1.83 -5.39
CA LEU A 40 0.37 2.15 -5.07
C LEU A 40 -0.25 3.08 -6.12
N ASN A 41 -1.52 2.85 -6.47
CA ASN A 41 -2.25 3.74 -7.37
C ASN A 41 -2.39 5.16 -6.81
N VAL A 42 -2.33 5.35 -5.49
CA VAL A 42 -2.39 6.68 -4.85
C VAL A 42 -1.23 7.58 -5.23
N ASN A 43 -0.10 7.04 -5.66
CA ASN A 43 1.03 7.81 -6.17
C ASN A 43 0.66 8.66 -7.41
N PHE A 44 -0.43 8.32 -8.09
CA PHE A 44 -0.91 8.95 -9.32
C PHE A 44 -2.28 9.59 -9.19
N ILE A 45 -2.87 9.64 -8.00
CA ILE A 45 -4.29 9.99 -7.82
C ILE A 45 -4.66 11.39 -8.31
N LYS A 46 -3.68 12.31 -8.34
CA LYS A 46 -3.88 13.67 -8.87
C LYS A 46 -4.02 13.70 -10.39
N GLN A 47 -3.30 12.80 -11.08
CA GLN A 47 -3.24 12.74 -12.55
C GLN A 47 -4.19 11.67 -13.09
N TRP A 48 -4.33 10.57 -12.36
CA TRP A 48 -5.21 9.46 -12.68
C TRP A 48 -6.20 9.24 -11.52
N PRO A 49 -7.30 9.98 -11.47
CA PRO A 49 -8.33 9.81 -10.43
C PRO A 49 -8.85 8.38 -10.40
N LEU A 50 -9.36 7.95 -9.23
CA LEU A 50 -9.85 6.59 -9.05
C LEU A 50 -10.89 6.19 -10.11
N GLY A 51 -10.76 4.97 -10.63
CA GLY A 51 -11.65 4.40 -11.63
C GLY A 51 -10.97 3.28 -12.43
N VAL A 52 -11.75 2.53 -13.20
CA VAL A 52 -11.29 1.37 -13.98
C VAL A 52 -10.17 1.74 -14.96
N GLU A 53 -10.37 2.82 -15.73
CA GLU A 53 -9.39 3.29 -16.70
C GLU A 53 -8.06 3.70 -16.05
N SER A 54 -8.13 4.38 -14.92
CA SER A 54 -6.93 4.78 -14.17
C SER A 54 -6.22 3.57 -13.57
N ALA A 55 -6.98 2.60 -13.06
CA ALA A 55 -6.41 1.35 -12.55
C ALA A 55 -5.65 0.59 -13.67
N ARG A 56 -6.22 0.53 -14.89
CA ARG A 56 -5.54 -0.06 -16.05
C ARG A 56 -4.22 0.65 -16.38
N LYS A 57 -4.22 2.01 -16.39
CA LYS A 57 -2.99 2.79 -16.62
C LYS A 57 -1.92 2.51 -15.58
N VAL A 58 -2.30 2.35 -14.31
CA VAL A 58 -1.35 1.99 -13.24
C VAL A 58 -0.80 0.58 -13.44
N ILE A 59 -1.65 -0.38 -13.83
CA ILE A 59 -1.24 -1.75 -14.13
C ILE A 59 -0.25 -1.76 -15.31
N ASP A 60 -0.56 -1.05 -16.40
CA ASP A 60 0.32 -0.94 -17.57
C ASP A 60 1.67 -0.33 -17.21
N TYR A 61 1.64 0.77 -16.46
CA TYR A 61 2.87 1.41 -15.99
C TYR A 61 3.70 0.45 -15.11
N ALA A 62 3.06 -0.23 -14.17
CA ALA A 62 3.75 -1.19 -13.30
C ALA A 62 4.42 -2.30 -14.11
N SER A 63 3.71 -2.88 -15.07
CA SER A 63 4.23 -3.92 -15.97
C SER A 63 5.42 -3.42 -16.80
N GLN A 64 5.30 -2.23 -17.41
CA GLN A 64 6.33 -1.61 -18.23
C GLN A 64 7.59 -1.22 -17.45
N GLN A 65 7.47 -0.97 -16.15
CA GLN A 65 8.60 -0.61 -15.27
C GLN A 65 9.16 -1.78 -14.47
N GLY A 66 8.65 -2.99 -14.66
CA GLY A 66 9.13 -4.20 -14.00
C GLY A 66 8.69 -4.36 -12.55
N PHE A 67 7.67 -3.63 -12.11
CA PHE A 67 7.04 -3.90 -10.82
C PHE A 67 6.30 -5.24 -10.84
N SER A 68 6.23 -5.92 -9.72
CA SER A 68 5.59 -7.23 -9.60
C SER A 68 4.12 -7.14 -9.20
N TRP A 69 3.73 -6.05 -8.55
CA TRP A 69 2.38 -5.90 -8.02
C TRP A 69 2.00 -4.43 -7.82
N ILE A 70 0.70 -4.20 -7.65
CA ILE A 70 0.17 -2.90 -7.24
C ILE A 70 -0.77 -3.03 -6.03
N GLU A 71 -0.87 -1.97 -5.23
CA GLU A 71 -2.06 -1.77 -4.41
C GLU A 71 -3.08 -0.94 -5.18
N LEU A 72 -4.26 -1.48 -5.36
CA LEU A 72 -5.43 -0.75 -5.84
C LEU A 72 -6.22 -0.24 -4.63
N ARG A 73 -6.00 1.02 -4.29
CA ARG A 73 -6.73 1.68 -3.22
C ARG A 73 -8.03 2.23 -3.78
N ASP A 74 -9.15 1.69 -3.30
CA ASP A 74 -10.51 2.12 -3.59
C ASP A 74 -11.19 2.50 -2.28
N PRO A 75 -11.12 3.77 -1.85
CA PRO A 75 -11.41 4.19 -0.48
C PRO A 75 -12.75 3.71 0.07
N PHE A 76 -13.75 3.64 -0.78
CA PHE A 76 -15.14 3.31 -0.39
C PHE A 76 -15.68 2.04 -1.06
N ALA A 77 -14.80 1.19 -1.60
CA ALA A 77 -15.17 0.00 -2.38
C ALA A 77 -16.20 0.35 -3.48
N SER A 78 -15.86 1.35 -4.28
CA SER A 78 -16.74 1.93 -5.33
C SER A 78 -16.81 1.08 -6.59
N LEU A 79 -15.81 0.21 -6.83
CA LEU A 79 -15.83 -0.74 -7.92
C LEU A 79 -16.98 -1.74 -7.74
N THR A 80 -17.72 -2.00 -8.81
CA THR A 80 -18.61 -3.16 -8.84
C THR A 80 -17.80 -4.45 -8.91
N LEU A 81 -18.37 -5.57 -8.47
CA LEU A 81 -17.71 -6.87 -8.57
C LEU A 81 -17.35 -7.25 -10.02
N ALA A 82 -18.17 -6.84 -10.99
CA ALA A 82 -17.90 -7.05 -12.41
C ALA A 82 -16.64 -6.29 -12.86
N GLN A 83 -16.51 -5.02 -12.47
CA GLN A 83 -15.32 -4.20 -12.73
C GLN A 83 -14.07 -4.75 -12.04
N ALA A 84 -14.21 -5.22 -10.79
CA ALA A 84 -13.10 -5.85 -10.07
C ALA A 84 -12.62 -7.13 -10.78
N LYS A 85 -13.54 -7.99 -11.25
CA LYS A 85 -13.21 -9.19 -12.04
C LYS A 85 -12.52 -8.85 -13.36
N GLU A 86 -13.00 -7.82 -14.06
CA GLU A 86 -12.40 -7.34 -15.30
C GLU A 86 -10.96 -6.84 -15.07
N LEU A 87 -10.75 -6.04 -14.01
CA LEU A 87 -9.42 -5.56 -13.64
C LEU A 87 -8.49 -6.70 -13.20
N ALA A 88 -9.01 -7.70 -12.49
CA ALA A 88 -8.22 -8.87 -12.08
C ALA A 88 -7.75 -9.67 -13.31
N ALA A 89 -8.64 -9.91 -14.28
CA ALA A 89 -8.27 -10.55 -15.53
C ALA A 89 -7.23 -9.74 -16.32
N TYR A 90 -7.40 -8.42 -16.37
CA TYR A 90 -6.46 -7.51 -17.03
C TYR A 90 -5.08 -7.52 -16.35
N ALA A 91 -5.02 -7.38 -15.05
CA ALA A 91 -3.78 -7.42 -14.28
C ALA A 91 -3.02 -8.73 -14.48
N LYS A 92 -3.74 -9.86 -14.50
CA LYS A 92 -3.16 -11.18 -14.81
C LYS A 92 -2.55 -11.25 -16.21
N GLN A 93 -3.18 -10.63 -17.22
CA GLN A 93 -2.63 -10.56 -18.58
C GLN A 93 -1.34 -9.74 -18.64
N GLN A 94 -1.19 -8.75 -17.77
CA GLN A 94 -0.01 -7.90 -17.64
C GLN A 94 1.05 -8.47 -16.67
N ASP A 95 0.84 -9.66 -16.13
CA ASP A 95 1.70 -10.27 -15.09
C ASP A 95 1.88 -9.36 -13.87
N ILE A 96 0.79 -8.74 -13.41
CA ILE A 96 0.74 -7.88 -12.23
C ILE A 96 -0.21 -8.48 -11.18
N GLU A 97 0.30 -8.68 -9.97
CA GLU A 97 -0.51 -9.05 -8.82
C GLU A 97 -1.16 -7.81 -8.20
N VAL A 98 -2.33 -7.95 -7.57
CA VAL A 98 -3.07 -6.81 -7.01
C VAL A 98 -3.44 -7.06 -5.57
N ALA A 99 -3.06 -6.13 -4.68
CA ALA A 99 -3.66 -5.97 -3.36
C ALA A 99 -4.85 -4.99 -3.44
N TYR A 100 -5.90 -5.22 -2.66
CA TYR A 100 -7.05 -4.33 -2.62
C TYR A 100 -7.17 -3.65 -1.26
N GLY A 101 -7.19 -2.33 -1.27
CA GLY A 101 -7.22 -1.51 -0.06
C GLY A 101 -8.36 -0.48 -0.04
N MET A 102 -8.89 -0.23 1.14
CA MET A 102 -9.91 0.79 1.40
C MET A 102 -9.40 1.80 2.43
N ASN A 103 -9.93 3.01 2.39
CA ASN A 103 -9.58 4.07 3.36
C ASN A 103 -10.67 4.29 4.43
N ILE A 104 -11.49 3.28 4.70
CA ILE A 104 -12.45 3.34 5.78
C ILE A 104 -11.79 2.99 7.11
N GLY A 105 -12.09 3.75 8.16
CA GLY A 105 -11.64 3.45 9.52
C GLY A 105 -12.49 2.38 10.18
N ILE A 106 -11.90 1.62 11.10
CA ILE A 106 -12.56 0.50 11.78
C ILE A 106 -13.76 0.90 12.65
N LEU A 107 -13.80 2.16 13.08
CA LEU A 107 -14.90 2.74 13.87
C LEU A 107 -15.91 3.55 13.03
N ASP A 108 -15.69 3.63 11.70
CA ASP A 108 -16.60 4.36 10.81
C ASP A 108 -18.01 3.73 10.84
N PRO A 109 -19.08 4.53 10.92
CA PRO A 109 -20.46 4.03 10.89
C PRO A 109 -20.80 3.16 9.67
N ASN A 110 -20.16 3.44 8.52
CA ASN A 110 -20.37 2.72 7.26
C ASN A 110 -19.40 1.55 7.08
N PHE A 111 -18.59 1.21 8.09
CA PHE A 111 -17.54 0.20 8.00
C PHE A 111 -18.06 -1.11 7.36
N TRP A 112 -19.13 -1.67 7.88
CA TRP A 112 -19.61 -2.98 7.42
C TRP A 112 -20.15 -2.97 5.99
N GLU A 113 -20.80 -1.88 5.57
CA GLU A 113 -21.27 -1.73 4.19
C GLU A 113 -20.09 -1.70 3.22
N VAL A 114 -19.11 -0.83 3.48
CA VAL A 114 -17.93 -0.67 2.63
C VAL A 114 -17.06 -1.92 2.67
N PHE A 115 -16.83 -2.50 3.87
CA PHE A 115 -16.02 -3.68 4.07
C PHE A 115 -16.59 -4.90 3.32
N SER A 116 -17.89 -5.12 3.37
CA SER A 116 -18.52 -6.25 2.69
C SER A 116 -18.37 -6.17 1.16
N ARG A 117 -18.54 -4.99 0.57
CA ARG A 117 -18.27 -4.77 -0.86
C ARG A 117 -16.79 -4.99 -1.18
N GLY A 118 -15.91 -4.37 -0.39
CA GLY A 118 -14.47 -4.49 -0.55
C GLY A 118 -13.97 -5.92 -0.42
N LEU A 119 -14.56 -6.71 0.48
CA LEU A 119 -14.22 -8.12 0.67
C LEU A 119 -14.51 -8.95 -0.59
N ALA A 120 -15.68 -8.74 -1.21
CA ALA A 120 -16.02 -9.39 -2.47
C ALA A 120 -15.07 -8.99 -3.60
N ASN A 121 -14.71 -7.71 -3.66
CA ASN A 121 -13.77 -7.20 -4.66
C ASN A 121 -12.34 -7.72 -4.42
N ALA A 122 -11.86 -7.71 -3.16
CA ALA A 122 -10.52 -8.22 -2.83
C ALA A 122 -10.35 -9.71 -3.17
N ALA A 123 -11.42 -10.49 -3.03
CA ALA A 123 -11.36 -11.93 -3.24
C ALA A 123 -11.07 -12.36 -4.68
N VAL A 124 -11.30 -11.49 -5.67
CA VAL A 124 -11.07 -11.81 -7.09
C VAL A 124 -9.65 -11.53 -7.56
N PHE A 125 -8.85 -10.80 -6.80
CA PHE A 125 -7.48 -10.47 -7.17
C PHE A 125 -6.47 -11.53 -6.71
N ASP A 126 -5.47 -11.78 -7.56
CA ASP A 126 -4.27 -12.52 -7.19
C ASP A 126 -3.24 -11.51 -6.64
N GLY A 127 -2.58 -11.86 -5.51
CA GLY A 127 -1.60 -10.97 -4.88
C GLY A 127 -1.38 -11.33 -3.41
N PRO A 128 -1.15 -10.37 -2.51
CA PRO A 128 -0.92 -10.64 -1.08
C PRO A 128 -2.06 -11.37 -0.36
N ARG A 129 -3.20 -11.56 -1.03
CA ARG A 129 -4.42 -12.17 -0.46
C ARG A 129 -4.86 -11.45 0.81
N THR A 130 -4.89 -10.13 0.74
CA THR A 130 -5.28 -9.27 1.85
C THR A 130 -6.46 -8.38 1.48
N ILE A 131 -7.19 -7.93 2.50
CA ILE A 131 -8.09 -6.79 2.42
C ILE A 131 -7.64 -5.78 3.47
N ARG A 132 -7.35 -4.57 3.03
CA ARG A 132 -6.80 -3.52 3.89
C ARG A 132 -7.86 -2.45 4.18
N THR A 133 -7.87 -1.96 5.43
CA THR A 133 -8.55 -0.72 5.81
C THR A 133 -7.57 0.26 6.44
N ALA A 134 -7.97 1.53 6.55
CA ALA A 134 -7.23 2.50 7.33
C ALA A 134 -7.21 2.09 8.82
N GLY A 135 -6.31 2.71 9.57
CA GLY A 135 -6.23 2.56 11.01
C GLY A 135 -7.49 3.04 11.75
N PRO A 136 -7.36 3.62 12.93
CA PRO A 136 -8.50 3.86 13.82
C PRO A 136 -9.60 4.77 13.27
N GLY A 137 -9.30 5.63 12.31
CA GLY A 137 -10.28 6.47 11.64
C GLY A 137 -9.84 7.92 11.46
N LEU A 138 -10.48 8.60 10.50
CA LEU A 138 -10.15 9.98 10.15
C LEU A 138 -10.35 10.97 11.31
N GLU A 139 -11.23 10.69 12.26
CA GLU A 139 -11.46 11.56 13.40
C GLU A 139 -10.22 11.70 14.29
N PHE A 140 -9.36 10.68 14.37
CA PHE A 140 -8.07 10.75 15.06
C PHE A 140 -7.08 11.62 14.29
N ALA A 141 -7.15 11.64 12.97
CA ALA A 141 -6.34 12.49 12.12
C ALA A 141 -6.72 13.97 12.21
N THR A 142 -8.02 14.25 12.38
CA THR A 142 -8.57 15.62 12.34
C THR A 142 -8.75 16.25 13.71
N ASN A 143 -8.93 15.45 14.76
CA ASN A 143 -9.16 15.93 16.13
C ASN A 143 -7.85 16.03 16.91
N GLU A 144 -7.29 17.23 17.02
CA GLU A 144 -6.04 17.50 17.72
C GLU A 144 -6.00 17.09 19.20
N LYS A 145 -7.17 16.96 19.84
CA LYS A 145 -7.30 16.57 21.24
C LYS A 145 -7.39 15.06 21.44
N LYS A 146 -7.70 14.31 20.38
CA LYS A 146 -7.91 12.87 20.44
C LYS A 146 -6.64 12.13 20.02
N THR A 147 -5.91 11.63 21.01
CA THR A 147 -4.63 10.93 20.82
C THR A 147 -4.70 9.42 21.11
N HIS A 148 -5.83 8.94 21.62
CA HIS A 148 -6.06 7.53 21.96
C HIS A 148 -7.55 7.23 21.97
N TRP A 149 -7.90 5.95 21.84
CA TRP A 149 -9.28 5.49 22.03
C TRP A 149 -9.65 5.47 23.51
N GLY A 150 -10.89 5.79 23.82
CA GLY A 150 -11.49 5.43 25.09
C GLY A 150 -11.73 3.91 25.17
N PHE A 151 -11.97 3.40 26.39
CA PHE A 151 -12.17 1.97 26.60
C PHE A 151 -13.31 1.38 25.72
N ALA A 152 -14.44 2.06 25.63
CA ALA A 152 -15.57 1.61 24.80
C ALA A 152 -15.24 1.60 23.30
N GLU A 153 -14.46 2.58 22.81
CA GLU A 153 -14.01 2.64 21.41
C GLU A 153 -13.04 1.51 21.10
N LEU A 154 -12.09 1.25 22.00
CA LEU A 154 -11.15 0.14 21.87
C LEU A 154 -11.89 -1.20 21.85
N GLN A 155 -12.82 -1.43 22.77
CA GLN A 155 -13.63 -2.64 22.80
C GLN A 155 -14.37 -2.83 21.47
N LYS A 156 -15.05 -1.79 20.98
CA LYS A 156 -15.76 -1.83 19.70
C LYS A 156 -14.82 -2.10 18.52
N ALA A 157 -13.64 -1.48 18.51
CA ALA A 157 -12.64 -1.69 17.46
C ALA A 157 -12.12 -3.13 17.47
N VAL A 158 -11.85 -3.71 18.63
CA VAL A 158 -11.41 -5.11 18.79
C VAL A 158 -12.50 -6.07 18.31
N GLU A 159 -13.76 -5.86 18.70
CA GLU A 159 -14.89 -6.68 18.26
C GLU A 159 -15.04 -6.61 16.73
N THR A 160 -15.03 -5.40 16.16
CA THR A 160 -15.11 -5.17 14.71
C THR A 160 -13.95 -5.85 13.98
N ALA A 161 -12.71 -5.67 14.47
CA ALA A 161 -11.52 -6.27 13.87
C ALA A 161 -11.58 -7.80 13.88
N ASN A 162 -12.01 -8.39 14.99
CA ASN A 162 -12.13 -9.84 15.11
C ASN A 162 -13.18 -10.42 14.14
N GLN A 163 -14.33 -9.76 14.01
CA GLN A 163 -15.36 -10.15 13.06
C GLN A 163 -14.88 -10.00 11.62
N ALA A 164 -14.28 -8.86 11.27
CA ALA A 164 -13.76 -8.59 9.94
C ALA A 164 -12.65 -9.59 9.55
N ALA A 165 -11.74 -9.91 10.48
CA ALA A 165 -10.67 -10.88 10.26
C ALA A 165 -11.22 -12.31 10.04
N ASN A 166 -12.26 -12.70 10.78
CA ASN A 166 -12.92 -14.00 10.58
C ASN A 166 -13.67 -14.05 9.24
N MET A 167 -14.35 -12.96 8.84
CA MET A 167 -14.99 -12.87 7.53
C MET A 167 -13.95 -12.95 6.41
N ALA A 168 -12.87 -12.16 6.48
CA ALA A 168 -11.80 -12.20 5.48
C ALA A 168 -11.20 -13.59 5.33
N LYS A 169 -10.95 -14.28 6.44
CA LYS A 169 -10.44 -15.67 6.44
C LYS A 169 -11.37 -16.63 5.69
N ALA A 170 -12.70 -16.47 5.81
CA ALA A 170 -13.66 -17.30 5.09
C ALA A 170 -13.58 -17.10 3.56
N PHE A 171 -13.09 -15.95 3.10
CA PHE A 171 -12.81 -15.66 1.68
C PHE A 171 -11.36 -15.98 1.26
N GLY A 172 -10.58 -16.62 2.12
CA GLY A 172 -9.16 -16.92 1.86
C GLY A 172 -8.28 -15.67 1.86
N LEU A 173 -8.69 -14.63 2.59
CA LEU A 173 -7.98 -13.35 2.73
C LEU A 173 -7.53 -13.14 4.17
N GLN A 174 -6.45 -12.36 4.34
CA GLN A 174 -6.08 -11.78 5.63
C GLN A 174 -6.63 -10.36 5.72
N TYR A 175 -7.38 -10.05 6.78
CA TYR A 175 -7.72 -8.66 7.08
C TYR A 175 -6.52 -7.97 7.70
N VAL A 176 -6.13 -6.84 7.13
CA VAL A 176 -5.01 -6.02 7.61
C VAL A 176 -5.45 -4.58 7.85
N VAL A 177 -4.93 -4.00 8.92
CA VAL A 177 -5.12 -2.59 9.27
C VAL A 177 -3.77 -1.88 9.11
N GLU A 178 -3.77 -0.74 8.44
CA GLU A 178 -2.56 0.06 8.32
C GLU A 178 -2.19 0.68 9.66
N ASN A 179 -0.89 0.70 10.01
CA ASN A 179 -0.39 1.57 11.07
C ASN A 179 -0.49 3.02 10.58
N GLY A 180 -1.55 3.69 11.00
CA GLY A 180 -1.90 5.01 10.47
C GLY A 180 -1.26 6.15 11.23
N LEU A 181 -2.11 7.00 11.77
CA LEU A 181 -1.76 8.30 12.36
C LEU A 181 -1.36 8.21 13.84
N GLU A 182 -1.10 7.03 14.34
CA GLU A 182 -0.72 6.77 15.71
C GLU A 182 0.78 6.61 15.85
N ALA A 183 1.34 7.19 16.89
CA ALA A 183 2.70 6.91 17.31
C ALA A 183 2.73 5.83 18.41
N ILE A 184 3.80 5.07 18.47
CA ILE A 184 4.13 4.18 19.57
C ILE A 184 4.96 4.99 20.56
N ARG A 185 4.46 5.14 21.79
CA ARG A 185 5.23 5.83 22.83
C ARG A 185 6.24 4.90 23.49
N GLY A 186 7.45 5.41 23.66
CA GLY A 186 8.54 4.69 24.30
C GLY A 186 8.49 4.66 25.84
N ASP A 187 7.46 5.21 26.46
CA ASP A 187 7.24 5.20 27.91
C ASP A 187 6.42 3.99 28.39
N GLY A 188 6.13 3.06 27.48
CA GLY A 188 5.33 1.88 27.78
C GLY A 188 3.83 2.14 27.91
N VAL A 189 3.41 3.38 27.79
CA VAL A 189 1.99 3.75 27.72
C VAL A 189 1.59 3.77 26.25
N SER A 190 1.08 2.65 25.77
CA SER A 190 0.42 2.63 24.47
C SER A 190 -0.79 3.57 24.54
N THR A 191 -0.72 4.63 23.78
CA THR A 191 -1.84 5.58 23.70
C THR A 191 -2.57 5.45 22.37
N PHE A 192 -2.30 4.38 21.60
CA PHE A 192 -2.68 4.39 20.21
C PHE A 192 -3.37 3.12 19.77
N GLY A 193 -4.40 3.38 18.99
CA GLY A 193 -5.34 2.39 18.54
C GLY A 193 -4.69 1.18 17.88
N THR A 194 -3.62 1.34 17.08
CA THR A 194 -3.00 0.20 16.42
C THR A 194 -2.36 -0.75 17.43
N VAL A 195 -1.52 -0.26 18.37
CA VAL A 195 -0.85 -1.11 19.36
C VAL A 195 -1.85 -1.77 20.31
N GLU A 196 -2.83 -1.02 20.78
CA GLU A 196 -3.89 -1.53 21.66
C GLU A 196 -4.79 -2.53 20.93
N LEU A 197 -5.13 -2.24 19.68
CA LEU A 197 -5.91 -3.13 18.83
C LEU A 197 -5.19 -4.47 18.64
N PHE A 198 -3.90 -4.45 18.28
CA PHE A 198 -3.10 -5.66 18.10
C PHE A 198 -2.86 -6.42 19.38
N GLY A 199 -2.77 -5.73 20.52
CA GLY A 199 -2.63 -6.32 21.84
C GLY A 199 -3.87 -7.09 22.30
N ASN A 200 -5.06 -6.68 21.85
CA ASN A 200 -6.34 -7.21 22.32
C ASN A 200 -7.10 -8.02 21.26
N ALA A 201 -6.84 -7.82 19.98
CA ALA A 201 -7.49 -8.57 18.90
C ALA A 201 -6.87 -9.96 18.71
N ASN A 202 -7.65 -10.88 18.13
CA ASN A 202 -7.19 -12.23 17.82
C ASN A 202 -6.08 -12.24 16.75
N SER A 203 -5.39 -13.37 16.61
CA SER A 203 -4.23 -13.54 15.71
C SER A 203 -4.59 -13.51 14.21
N ASN A 204 -5.87 -13.57 13.83
CA ASN A 204 -6.30 -13.48 12.44
C ASN A 204 -6.22 -12.05 11.89
N LEU A 205 -6.25 -11.03 12.78
CA LEU A 205 -6.00 -9.65 12.39
C LEU A 205 -4.52 -9.49 12.03
N GLY A 206 -4.25 -9.07 10.81
CA GLY A 206 -2.94 -8.67 10.35
C GLY A 206 -2.76 -7.15 10.33
N TYR A 207 -1.56 -6.69 9.99
CA TYR A 207 -1.32 -5.28 9.74
C TYR A 207 -0.63 -5.07 8.40
N GLN A 208 -0.87 -3.92 7.80
CA GLN A 208 -0.09 -3.40 6.70
C GLN A 208 0.90 -2.40 7.29
N LEU A 209 2.18 -2.68 7.13
CA LEU A 209 3.24 -1.80 7.60
C LEU A 209 3.42 -0.63 6.64
N ASP A 210 3.29 0.59 7.13
CA ASP A 210 3.78 1.80 6.47
C ASP A 210 4.98 2.33 7.25
N THR A 211 6.14 2.36 6.62
CA THR A 211 7.41 2.70 7.28
C THR A 211 7.54 4.18 7.63
N GLY A 212 6.83 5.06 6.93
CA GLY A 212 6.86 6.48 7.18
C GLY A 212 5.80 6.98 8.18
N ASN A 213 4.69 6.26 8.33
CA ASN A 213 3.60 6.73 9.18
C ASN A 213 3.98 6.88 10.66
N PHE A 214 4.97 6.16 11.14
CA PHE A 214 5.54 6.35 12.49
C PHE A 214 6.21 7.72 12.68
N PHE A 215 6.67 8.36 11.61
CA PHE A 215 7.58 9.50 11.70
C PHE A 215 7.04 10.76 11.00
N CYS A 216 6.26 10.63 9.93
CA CYS A 216 5.88 11.79 9.11
C CYS A 216 4.37 12.10 9.11
N VAL A 217 3.52 11.19 9.57
CA VAL A 217 2.06 11.37 9.55
C VAL A 217 1.50 11.41 10.97
N SER A 218 2.19 10.80 11.93
CA SER A 218 1.77 10.79 13.33
C SER A 218 1.92 12.15 13.98
N ARG A 219 1.00 12.47 14.90
CA ARG A 219 1.07 13.68 15.74
C ARG A 219 2.03 13.55 16.91
N VAL A 220 2.38 12.32 17.26
CA VAL A 220 3.34 12.00 18.31
C VAL A 220 4.42 11.14 17.68
N TRP A 221 5.61 11.69 17.54
CA TRP A 221 6.72 11.03 16.86
C TRP A 221 7.14 9.78 17.61
N THR A 222 7.19 8.67 16.88
CA THR A 222 7.65 7.39 17.41
C THR A 222 9.17 7.36 17.43
N LYS A 223 9.75 6.80 18.48
CA LYS A 223 11.19 6.52 18.47
C LYS A 223 11.47 5.35 17.55
N PRO A 224 12.56 5.36 16.76
CA PRO A 224 12.90 4.26 15.85
C PRO A 224 12.94 2.90 16.54
N ALA A 225 13.52 2.81 17.76
CA ALA A 225 13.58 1.57 18.54
C ALA A 225 12.20 1.01 18.91
N ASP A 226 11.21 1.88 19.20
CA ASP A 226 9.86 1.44 19.55
C ASP A 226 9.11 0.94 18.31
N ALA A 227 9.29 1.61 17.17
CA ALA A 227 8.76 1.17 15.89
C ALA A 227 9.35 -0.18 15.48
N GLN A 228 10.65 -0.35 15.62
CA GLN A 228 11.34 -1.62 15.34
C GLN A 228 10.81 -2.74 16.25
N ALA A 229 10.70 -2.50 17.56
CA ALA A 229 10.17 -3.48 18.51
C ALA A 229 8.72 -3.90 18.17
N PHE A 230 7.88 -2.95 17.69
CA PHE A 230 6.53 -3.27 17.19
C PHE A 230 6.60 -4.19 15.97
N ILE A 231 7.46 -3.87 15.00
CA ILE A 231 7.61 -4.65 13.75
C ILE A 231 8.14 -6.06 14.08
N GLU A 232 9.12 -6.19 14.95
CA GLU A 232 9.66 -7.48 15.39
C GLU A 232 8.59 -8.33 16.09
N LYS A 233 7.84 -7.74 17.00
CA LYS A 233 6.79 -8.42 17.77
C LYS A 233 5.64 -8.92 16.86
N TYR A 234 5.21 -8.11 15.93
CA TYR A 234 4.04 -8.40 15.11
C TYR A 234 4.37 -8.80 13.67
N GLY A 235 5.66 -8.93 13.32
CA GLY A 235 6.12 -9.33 11.98
C GLY A 235 5.38 -10.53 11.38
N PRO A 236 5.13 -11.63 12.13
CA PRO A 236 4.37 -12.77 11.61
C PRO A 236 2.93 -12.46 11.19
N ARG A 237 2.36 -11.34 11.65
CA ARG A 237 1.00 -10.88 11.31
C ARG A 237 1.00 -9.84 10.18
N MET A 238 2.16 -9.43 9.67
CA MET A 238 2.26 -8.50 8.54
C MET A 238 1.62 -9.11 7.29
N GLY A 239 0.84 -8.34 6.57
CA GLY A 239 0.28 -8.74 5.28
C GLY A 239 1.19 -8.34 4.11
N TYR A 240 1.57 -7.07 4.09
CA TYR A 240 2.49 -6.45 3.14
C TYR A 240 2.96 -5.10 3.71
N MET A 241 3.86 -4.40 3.00
CA MET A 241 4.37 -3.12 3.47
C MET A 241 4.34 -2.02 2.41
N HIS A 242 4.22 -0.79 2.89
CA HIS A 242 4.50 0.42 2.14
C HIS A 242 5.85 0.98 2.55
N LEU A 243 6.69 1.24 1.55
CA LEU A 243 7.91 2.01 1.74
C LEU A 243 7.61 3.48 1.54
N LYS A 244 7.70 4.19 2.64
CA LYS A 244 7.57 5.62 2.73
C LYS A 244 8.74 6.14 3.55
N THR A 245 9.41 7.18 3.09
CA THR A 245 10.48 7.85 3.84
C THR A 245 10.02 9.21 4.32
N SER A 246 10.51 9.61 5.48
CA SER A 246 10.27 10.92 6.07
C SER A 246 11.54 11.78 6.00
N SER A 247 11.38 13.09 5.88
CA SER A 247 12.47 14.04 6.07
C SER A 247 12.69 14.31 7.57
N PRO A 248 13.82 14.94 7.96
CA PRO A 248 14.00 15.42 9.33
C PRO A 248 12.90 16.38 9.81
N GLU A 249 12.19 17.04 8.90
CA GLU A 249 11.03 17.89 9.18
C GLU A 249 9.72 17.11 9.21
N HIS A 250 9.76 15.78 9.29
CA HIS A 250 8.61 14.88 9.35
C HIS A 250 7.64 15.00 8.16
N LYS A 251 8.17 15.22 6.95
CA LYS A 251 7.41 15.24 5.71
C LYS A 251 7.68 13.99 4.89
N VAL A 252 6.64 13.47 4.24
CA VAL A 252 6.78 12.38 3.27
C VAL A 252 7.67 12.84 2.12
N GLN A 253 8.62 12.00 1.73
CA GLN A 253 9.51 12.29 0.61
C GLN A 253 8.96 11.76 -0.71
N GLN A 254 9.35 12.42 -1.79
CA GLN A 254 8.96 12.03 -3.15
C GLN A 254 9.81 10.89 -3.73
N VAL A 255 10.94 10.60 -3.12
CA VAL A 255 11.87 9.54 -3.53
C VAL A 255 12.31 8.80 -2.28
N LEU A 256 12.45 7.47 -2.36
CA LEU A 256 12.99 6.69 -1.25
C LEU A 256 14.43 7.12 -0.93
N ALA A 257 14.73 7.19 0.34
CA ALA A 257 16.03 7.51 0.88
C ALA A 257 16.26 6.74 2.18
N ASP A 258 17.39 6.93 2.85
CA ASP A 258 17.56 6.41 4.20
C ASP A 258 16.50 6.99 5.14
N ASN A 259 15.98 6.14 6.01
CA ASN A 259 14.89 6.44 6.93
C ASN A 259 15.33 6.15 8.37
N GLU A 260 14.56 6.62 9.34
CA GLU A 260 14.73 6.29 10.75
C GLU A 260 14.61 4.77 11.01
N LEU A 261 13.85 4.07 10.16
CA LEU A 261 13.83 2.60 10.14
C LEU A 261 14.84 2.09 9.11
N ASP A 262 15.71 1.18 9.53
CA ASP A 262 16.60 0.49 8.60
C ASP A 262 15.81 -0.51 7.76
N PHE A 263 15.71 -0.25 6.47
CA PHE A 263 15.03 -1.13 5.50
C PHE A 263 15.65 -2.54 5.47
N ASP A 264 16.93 -2.68 5.78
CA ASP A 264 17.58 -3.98 5.85
C ASP A 264 16.96 -4.88 6.92
N ILE A 265 16.72 -4.34 8.09
CA ILE A 265 16.05 -5.05 9.20
C ILE A 265 14.61 -5.40 8.81
N ILE A 266 13.88 -4.45 8.24
CA ILE A 266 12.48 -4.65 7.86
C ILE A 266 12.35 -5.72 6.77
N PHE A 267 13.20 -5.69 5.77
CA PHE A 267 13.20 -6.68 4.68
C PHE A 267 13.56 -8.08 5.19
N ALA A 268 14.51 -8.18 6.11
CA ALA A 268 14.85 -9.45 6.76
C ALA A 268 13.65 -10.02 7.54
N ILE A 269 12.91 -9.18 8.26
CA ILE A 269 11.69 -9.59 8.99
C ILE A 269 10.60 -10.05 8.00
N ALA A 270 10.36 -9.30 6.94
CA ALA A 270 9.36 -9.62 5.92
C ALA A 270 9.66 -10.92 5.18
N SER A 271 10.90 -11.10 4.75
CA SER A 271 11.38 -12.32 4.10
C SER A 271 11.23 -13.54 5.02
N LYS A 272 11.70 -13.44 6.27
CA LYS A 272 11.55 -14.50 7.28
C LYS A 272 10.09 -14.84 7.58
N ALA A 273 9.19 -13.86 7.54
CA ALA A 273 7.76 -14.06 7.76
C ALA A 273 7.03 -14.59 6.51
N GLY A 274 7.70 -14.74 5.36
CA GLY A 274 7.08 -15.13 4.09
C GLY A 274 6.09 -14.07 3.58
N LYS A 275 6.40 -12.79 3.80
CA LYS A 275 5.56 -11.63 3.44
C LYS A 275 6.31 -10.73 2.43
N PRO A 276 6.45 -11.19 1.18
CA PRO A 276 7.41 -10.61 0.25
C PRO A 276 6.95 -9.29 -0.42
N TYR A 277 5.76 -8.79 -0.14
CA TYR A 277 5.17 -7.67 -0.89
C TYR A 277 5.59 -6.32 -0.31
N VAL A 278 6.30 -5.54 -1.11
CA VAL A 278 6.88 -4.23 -0.75
C VAL A 278 6.46 -3.21 -1.79
N GLY A 279 5.64 -2.23 -1.42
CA GLY A 279 5.09 -1.23 -2.34
C GLY A 279 5.55 0.20 -2.04
N PHE A 280 5.77 1.00 -3.07
CA PHE A 280 6.15 2.40 -2.92
C PHE A 280 4.91 3.26 -2.62
N GLU A 281 4.95 3.99 -1.50
CA GLU A 281 4.03 5.09 -1.22
C GLU A 281 4.83 6.38 -1.10
N LEU A 282 4.92 7.11 -2.21
CA LEU A 282 5.69 8.35 -2.30
C LEU A 282 4.76 9.56 -2.20
N ASP A 283 5.31 10.71 -1.79
CA ASP A 283 4.54 11.96 -1.85
C ASP A 283 4.13 12.26 -3.29
N GLN A 284 2.88 12.73 -3.45
CA GLN A 284 2.27 12.88 -4.76
C GLN A 284 2.88 14.05 -5.52
N PRO A 285 3.58 13.78 -6.64
CA PRO A 285 4.19 14.82 -7.46
C PRO A 285 3.14 15.66 -8.21
N ALA A 286 3.59 16.77 -8.79
CA ALA A 286 2.72 17.66 -9.55
C ALA A 286 2.38 17.10 -10.94
N THR A 287 3.27 16.31 -11.54
CA THR A 287 3.10 15.76 -12.90
C THR A 287 3.39 14.27 -12.97
N LEU A 288 2.94 13.60 -14.05
CA LEU A 288 3.24 12.19 -14.31
C LEU A 288 4.72 11.95 -14.55
N GLU A 289 5.38 12.84 -15.29
CA GLU A 289 6.81 12.74 -15.56
C GLU A 289 7.61 12.74 -14.26
N GLN A 290 7.22 13.59 -13.32
CA GLN A 290 7.81 13.62 -11.99
C GLN A 290 7.56 12.32 -11.23
N ALA A 291 6.33 11.77 -11.30
CA ALA A 291 6.01 10.49 -10.67
C ALA A 291 6.90 9.37 -11.21
N PHE A 292 7.05 9.29 -12.53
CA PHE A 292 7.86 8.27 -13.19
C PHE A 292 9.34 8.39 -12.81
N GLU A 293 9.87 9.61 -12.80
CA GLU A 293 11.25 9.87 -12.40
C GLU A 293 11.49 9.53 -10.91
N ASN A 294 10.54 9.86 -10.04
CA ASN A 294 10.63 9.54 -8.61
C ASN A 294 10.61 8.02 -8.36
N HIS A 295 9.78 7.27 -9.07
CA HIS A 295 9.78 5.81 -8.99
C HIS A 295 11.11 5.23 -9.49
N LYS A 296 11.63 5.71 -10.62
CA LYS A 296 12.93 5.29 -11.16
C LYS A 296 14.06 5.50 -10.15
N LYS A 297 14.17 6.69 -9.58
CA LYS A 297 15.16 7.01 -8.54
C LYS A 297 15.00 6.14 -7.30
N SER A 298 13.77 5.84 -6.90
CA SER A 298 13.50 4.96 -5.76
C SER A 298 13.93 3.51 -6.03
N VAL A 299 13.73 3.01 -7.24
CA VAL A 299 14.25 1.70 -7.67
C VAL A 299 15.78 1.69 -7.69
N GLU A 300 16.41 2.74 -8.24
CA GLU A 300 17.86 2.90 -8.27
C GLU A 300 18.45 2.92 -6.84
N TYR A 301 17.81 3.63 -5.91
CA TYR A 301 18.20 3.65 -4.50
C TYR A 301 18.15 2.23 -3.89
N LEU A 302 17.05 1.48 -4.07
CA LEU A 302 16.97 0.12 -3.54
C LEU A 302 17.98 -0.83 -4.17
N LYS A 303 18.19 -0.74 -5.48
CA LYS A 303 19.20 -1.54 -6.19
C LYS A 303 20.62 -1.18 -5.75
N GLY A 304 20.91 0.09 -5.51
CA GLY A 304 22.19 0.55 -4.98
C GLY A 304 22.45 0.01 -3.56
N LYS A 305 21.43 -0.03 -2.71
CA LYS A 305 21.55 -0.47 -1.31
C LYS A 305 21.56 -1.99 -1.14
N PHE A 306 20.77 -2.73 -1.93
CA PHE A 306 20.53 -4.17 -1.74
C PHE A 306 21.00 -5.04 -2.92
N GLY A 307 21.63 -4.42 -3.91
CA GLY A 307 22.10 -5.05 -5.14
C GLY A 307 20.98 -5.24 -6.17
N GLY A 308 21.28 -5.03 -7.43
CA GLY A 308 20.32 -5.16 -8.55
C GLY A 308 21.05 -5.35 -9.87
#